data_615eb9aa9b489e1d4e2fe529cd558cdd
#
_entry.id   615eb9aa9b489e1d4e2fe529cd558cdd
#
_cell.length_a   1.000
_cell.length_b   1.000
_cell.length_c   1.000
_cell.angle_alpha   90.00
_cell.angle_beta   90.00
_cell.angle_gamma   90.00
#
_symmetry.space_group_name_H-M   'P 1'
#
loop_
_entity.id
_entity.type
_entity.pdbx_description
1 polymer ?
#
loop_
_entity_poly.entity_id
_entity_poly.type
_entity_poly.pdbx_seq_one_letter_code
_entity_poly.pdbx_strand_id
1 'polypeptide(L)'
;MIWLLACTTSAPTELQMPERPLVPLEVGLLLRRMHLDLAGTLPSLAELEAVRSGEETLDTQVDILLDSERFSSRFQELLAEQWLTQTDRTDITVRELEMDSELQPVLARSVGTEPLALMAEVADLDLAWTETVTADWTMANSLLMEIWPLEPIDRASTGTDDWVPARYTDGRPPAGVAATNGLWWRYSSNPNNYNRSRAAALSRLLLCEDYLLREVSFDAAELADLDPLVQATQQVESCRSCHVTLDPIAAAFFGFWIFDLYDPIEAASYHPEREHLARYFLESEPGWFGVPVDDPGALLAELSADPRFTSCAVERTARAYWRRDPKLHDFETLSILEQGFLAEGQSMKALIRAVLSTPEYRAGELMDSATPAEDSTRTLRVMSPDQLAAVVEQRTGFRWRHSNADPMWNDEHGLRILAGGVDGIQVTEPQQDPSLSRTLVIKRLAQGAADFVVVHDTTNPQEPTLLRAEWLQAAPGDSSFEPALQELALLLWSQNMSPETASEYAAFFTQIEQASDRQQAWTSLVAALMRDPKFWSY
;
A
#
# COMPACT_ATOMS: atom_id res chain seq x y z
N MET A 1 19.21 55.50 -14.97
CA MET A 1 17.89 55.38 -14.41
C MET A 1 17.51 53.88 -14.55
N ILE A 2 17.88 53.09 -13.53
CA ILE A 2 17.75 51.65 -13.51
C ILE A 2 16.42 51.36 -12.78
N TRP A 3 15.44 50.78 -13.48
CA TRP A 3 14.21 50.29 -12.87
C TRP A 3 14.48 48.91 -12.25
N LEU A 4 14.48 48.87 -10.93
CA LEU A 4 14.39 47.63 -10.16
C LEU A 4 12.92 47.15 -10.23
N LEU A 5 12.66 46.10 -11.01
CA LEU A 5 11.45 45.31 -10.93
C LEU A 5 11.53 44.51 -9.61
N ALA A 6 10.80 44.97 -8.61
CA ALA A 6 10.54 44.17 -7.43
C ALA A 6 9.58 43.03 -7.82
N CYS A 7 10.08 41.80 -7.81
CA CYS A 7 9.22 40.60 -7.76
C CYS A 7 8.47 40.62 -6.42
N THR A 8 7.24 41.05 -6.45
CA THR A 8 6.32 40.76 -5.34
C THR A 8 6.02 39.28 -5.37
N THR A 9 6.58 38.55 -4.45
CA THR A 9 6.12 37.20 -4.14
C THR A 9 4.69 37.35 -3.60
N SER A 10 3.70 37.11 -4.47
CA SER A 10 2.33 36.85 -4.02
C SER A 10 2.36 35.63 -3.12
N ALA A 11 1.77 35.71 -1.94
CA ALA A 11 1.50 34.52 -1.12
C ALA A 11 0.80 33.48 -2.00
N PRO A 12 1.10 32.18 -1.83
CA PRO A 12 0.41 31.16 -2.60
C PRO A 12 -1.10 31.32 -2.41
N THR A 13 -1.80 31.47 -3.51
CA THR A 13 -3.27 31.50 -3.51
C THR A 13 -3.71 30.15 -2.98
N GLU A 14 -4.45 30.14 -1.89
CA GLU A 14 -5.03 28.92 -1.33
C GLU A 14 -5.84 28.25 -2.43
N LEU A 15 -5.42 27.05 -2.85
CA LEU A 15 -6.05 26.31 -3.93
C LEU A 15 -7.42 25.84 -3.44
N GLN A 16 -8.49 26.40 -3.99
CA GLN A 16 -9.86 26.03 -3.63
C GLN A 16 -10.26 24.72 -4.32
N MET A 17 -10.57 23.70 -3.50
CA MET A 17 -11.14 22.45 -4.02
C MET A 17 -12.56 22.68 -4.58
N PRO A 18 -12.96 21.95 -5.66
CA PRO A 18 -14.29 22.07 -6.22
C PRO A 18 -15.37 21.62 -5.22
N GLU A 19 -16.52 22.29 -5.27
CA GLU A 19 -17.68 21.85 -4.50
C GLU A 19 -18.24 20.53 -5.06
N ARG A 20 -18.55 19.59 -4.18
CA ARG A 20 -19.12 18.29 -4.50
C ARG A 20 -20.44 18.06 -3.75
N PRO A 21 -21.39 17.30 -4.32
CA PRO A 21 -22.64 16.96 -3.64
C PRO A 21 -22.43 15.83 -2.62
N LEU A 22 -21.52 16.03 -1.68
CA LEU A 22 -21.06 15.07 -0.69
C LEU A 22 -21.28 15.60 0.72
N VAL A 23 -21.77 14.76 1.62
CA VAL A 23 -21.87 15.05 3.05
C VAL A 23 -20.64 14.44 3.73
N PRO A 24 -19.84 15.23 4.47
CA PRO A 24 -18.71 14.71 5.22
C PRO A 24 -19.13 13.71 6.30
N LEU A 25 -18.25 12.76 6.62
CA LEU A 25 -18.39 11.91 7.79
C LEU A 25 -18.47 12.73 9.07
N GLU A 26 -19.12 12.17 10.10
CA GLU A 26 -19.02 12.66 11.47
C GLU A 26 -17.55 12.66 11.90
N VAL A 27 -17.16 13.68 12.67
CA VAL A 27 -15.75 13.96 12.98
C VAL A 27 -15.00 12.78 13.61
N GLY A 28 -15.63 12.00 14.50
CA GLY A 28 -15.01 10.83 15.12
C GLY A 28 -14.83 9.67 14.14
N LEU A 29 -15.74 9.50 13.18
CA LEU A 29 -15.60 8.51 12.11
C LEU A 29 -14.56 8.94 11.08
N LEU A 30 -14.44 10.24 10.84
CA LEU A 30 -13.38 10.76 9.96
C LEU A 30 -12.00 10.59 10.61
N LEU A 31 -11.87 10.84 11.91
CA LEU A 31 -10.66 10.54 12.67
C LEU A 31 -10.30 9.04 12.59
N ARG A 32 -11.28 8.15 12.78
CA ARG A 32 -11.09 6.70 12.59
C ARG A 32 -10.55 6.36 11.20
N ARG A 33 -11.12 6.98 10.15
CA ARG A 33 -10.66 6.79 8.77
C ARG A 33 -9.20 7.21 8.61
N MET A 34 -8.83 8.38 9.14
CA MET A 34 -7.46 8.90 9.09
C MET A 34 -6.47 7.97 9.82
N HIS A 35 -6.81 7.49 11.00
CA HIS A 35 -5.99 6.53 11.75
C HIS A 35 -5.78 5.22 10.98
N LEU A 36 -6.84 4.66 10.40
CA LEU A 36 -6.76 3.42 9.61
C LEU A 36 -5.93 3.60 8.34
N ASP A 37 -6.10 4.74 7.67
CA ASP A 37 -5.42 4.98 6.40
C ASP A 37 -3.95 5.42 6.56
N LEU A 38 -3.58 6.10 7.66
CA LEU A 38 -2.22 6.60 7.89
C LEU A 38 -1.37 5.72 8.81
N ALA A 39 -1.99 5.02 9.77
CA ALA A 39 -1.27 4.22 10.77
C ALA A 39 -1.74 2.76 10.88
N GLY A 40 -2.82 2.37 10.17
CA GLY A 40 -3.40 1.03 10.27
C GLY A 40 -4.00 0.71 11.65
N THR A 41 -4.34 1.73 12.46
CA THR A 41 -4.82 1.59 13.84
C THR A 41 -6.16 2.27 14.05
N LEU A 42 -6.76 2.07 15.22
CA LEU A 42 -7.92 2.84 15.68
C LEU A 42 -7.47 3.95 16.63
N PRO A 43 -8.16 5.11 16.65
CA PRO A 43 -7.88 6.18 17.59
C PRO A 43 -8.16 5.74 19.04
N SER A 44 -7.43 6.29 19.99
CA SER A 44 -7.70 6.16 21.42
C SER A 44 -8.98 6.92 21.81
N LEU A 45 -9.52 6.62 23.01
CA LEU A 45 -10.65 7.38 23.54
C LEU A 45 -10.30 8.85 23.79
N ALA A 46 -9.06 9.14 24.18
CA ALA A 46 -8.59 10.51 24.42
C ALA A 46 -8.55 11.33 23.12
N GLU A 47 -8.03 10.77 22.02
CA GLU A 47 -8.01 11.41 20.71
C GLU A 47 -9.44 11.64 20.17
N LEU A 48 -10.34 10.66 20.33
CA LEU A 48 -11.74 10.81 19.95
C LEU A 48 -12.42 11.94 20.72
N GLU A 49 -12.18 12.05 22.02
CA GLU A 49 -12.76 13.09 22.86
C GLU A 49 -12.17 14.47 22.53
N ALA A 50 -10.85 14.57 22.37
CA ALA A 50 -10.16 15.81 22.01
C ALA A 50 -10.68 16.41 20.70
N VAL A 51 -10.87 15.56 19.67
CA VAL A 51 -11.38 16.01 18.37
C VAL A 51 -12.88 16.35 18.44
N ARG A 52 -13.69 15.56 19.18
CA ARG A 52 -15.12 15.82 19.33
C ARG A 52 -15.42 17.06 20.15
N SER A 53 -14.62 17.34 21.18
CA SER A 53 -14.75 18.57 21.97
C SER A 53 -14.21 19.82 21.27
N GLY A 54 -13.44 19.64 20.18
CA GLY A 54 -12.75 20.72 19.47
C GLY A 54 -11.48 21.21 20.18
N GLU A 55 -10.96 20.45 21.15
CA GLU A 55 -9.66 20.70 21.78
C GLU A 55 -8.52 20.49 20.76
N GLU A 56 -8.66 19.49 19.89
CA GLU A 56 -7.75 19.24 18.76
C GLU A 56 -8.49 19.26 17.43
N THR A 57 -7.75 19.58 16.36
CA THR A 57 -8.28 19.55 14.99
C THR A 57 -7.91 18.26 14.28
N LEU A 58 -8.66 17.90 13.25
CA LEU A 58 -8.30 16.78 12.37
C LEU A 58 -6.95 16.99 11.68
N ASP A 59 -6.62 18.22 11.31
CA ASP A 59 -5.36 18.54 10.64
C ASP A 59 -4.17 18.31 11.59
N THR A 60 -4.30 18.67 12.87
CA THR A 60 -3.29 18.35 13.91
C THR A 60 -3.12 16.83 14.05
N GLN A 61 -4.21 16.07 14.03
CA GLN A 61 -4.16 14.61 14.10
C GLN A 61 -3.49 14.00 12.86
N VAL A 62 -3.75 14.55 11.67
CA VAL A 62 -3.06 14.14 10.43
C VAL A 62 -1.56 14.35 10.54
N ASP A 63 -1.10 15.50 11.07
CA ASP A 63 0.32 15.77 11.27
C ASP A 63 0.96 14.77 12.22
N ILE A 64 0.33 14.49 13.35
CA ILE A 64 0.80 13.49 14.32
C ILE A 64 0.91 12.09 13.67
N LEU A 65 -0.08 11.70 12.88
CA LEU A 65 -0.10 10.39 12.22
C LEU A 65 0.97 10.28 11.12
N LEU A 66 1.19 11.34 10.33
CA LEU A 66 2.23 11.38 9.30
C LEU A 66 3.66 11.35 9.87
N ASP A 67 3.85 11.80 11.11
CA ASP A 67 5.12 11.77 11.82
C ASP A 67 5.26 10.55 12.76
N SER A 68 4.29 9.65 12.74
CA SER A 68 4.32 8.44 13.57
C SER A 68 5.19 7.35 12.96
N GLU A 69 5.82 6.52 13.80
CA GLU A 69 6.59 5.33 13.38
C GLU A 69 5.74 4.33 12.54
N ARG A 70 4.41 4.41 12.64
CA ARG A 70 3.48 3.54 11.91
C ARG A 70 3.20 4.01 10.48
N PHE A 71 3.45 5.29 10.19
CA PHE A 71 3.19 5.85 8.86
C PHE A 71 3.96 5.10 7.77
N SER A 72 5.26 4.93 7.92
CA SER A 72 6.10 4.25 6.95
C SER A 72 5.60 2.83 6.66
N SER A 73 5.32 2.04 7.69
CA SER A 73 4.79 0.68 7.52
C SER A 73 3.43 0.67 6.81
N ARG A 74 2.52 1.57 7.20
CA ARG A 74 1.20 1.66 6.57
C ARG A 74 1.28 2.13 5.12
N PHE A 75 2.17 3.06 4.82
CA PHE A 75 2.39 3.52 3.45
C PHE A 75 2.98 2.41 2.57
N GLN A 76 3.89 1.57 3.10
CA GLN A 76 4.37 0.37 2.40
C GLN A 76 3.22 -0.60 2.04
N GLU A 77 2.24 -0.82 2.93
CA GLU A 77 1.08 -1.66 2.65
C GLU A 77 0.23 -1.10 1.49
N LEU A 78 0.01 0.22 1.45
CA LEU A 78 -0.71 0.89 0.36
C LEU A 78 0.06 0.81 -0.97
N LEU A 79 1.37 0.96 -0.92
CA LEU A 79 2.24 0.77 -2.09
C LEU A 79 2.23 -0.69 -2.56
N ALA A 80 2.22 -1.67 -1.64
CA ALA A 80 2.19 -3.09 -1.97
C ALA A 80 0.95 -3.47 -2.79
N GLU A 81 -0.22 -2.91 -2.46
CA GLU A 81 -1.45 -3.12 -3.22
C GLU A 81 -1.35 -2.63 -4.68
N GLN A 82 -0.49 -1.65 -4.96
CA GLN A 82 -0.36 -1.03 -6.28
C GLN A 82 0.86 -1.53 -7.06
N TRP A 83 1.97 -1.75 -6.36
CA TRP A 83 3.24 -2.16 -6.98
C TRP A 83 3.33 -3.68 -7.16
N LEU A 84 2.55 -4.44 -6.37
CA LEU A 84 2.43 -5.90 -6.46
C LEU A 84 3.78 -6.63 -6.34
N THR A 85 4.74 -6.02 -5.63
CA THR A 85 6.07 -6.61 -5.43
C THR A 85 6.08 -7.64 -4.31
N GLN A 86 5.19 -7.50 -3.32
CA GLN A 86 5.02 -8.48 -2.25
C GLN A 86 4.22 -9.67 -2.76
N THR A 87 4.92 -10.75 -3.08
CA THR A 87 4.35 -12.03 -3.49
C THR A 87 4.77 -13.11 -2.51
N ASP A 88 3.98 -14.18 -2.40
CA ASP A 88 4.33 -15.32 -1.53
C ASP A 88 5.35 -16.25 -2.18
N ARG A 89 5.66 -16.04 -3.47
CA ARG A 89 6.58 -16.86 -4.25
C ARG A 89 7.47 -15.98 -5.12
N THR A 90 8.74 -16.36 -5.17
CA THR A 90 9.78 -15.79 -6.05
C THR A 90 10.35 -16.91 -6.92
N ASP A 91 10.92 -16.56 -8.08
CA ASP A 91 11.57 -17.53 -8.97
C ASP A 91 12.78 -18.17 -8.27
N ILE A 92 13.54 -17.38 -7.50
CA ILE A 92 14.59 -17.85 -6.61
C ILE A 92 14.00 -18.08 -5.24
N THR A 93 14.17 -19.29 -4.72
CA THR A 93 13.65 -19.71 -3.42
C THR A 93 14.79 -19.96 -2.42
N VAL A 94 14.46 -20.21 -1.17
CA VAL A 94 15.44 -20.59 -0.15
C VAL A 94 16.25 -21.83 -0.55
N ARG A 95 15.74 -22.68 -1.43
CA ARG A 95 16.46 -23.87 -1.93
C ARG A 95 17.63 -23.50 -2.83
N GLU A 96 17.44 -22.56 -3.75
CA GLU A 96 18.49 -22.05 -4.63
C GLU A 96 19.56 -21.28 -3.83
N LEU A 97 19.15 -20.66 -2.71
CA LEU A 97 20.02 -19.95 -1.77
C LEU A 97 20.65 -20.84 -0.70
N GLU A 98 20.37 -22.16 -0.69
CA GLU A 98 20.85 -23.11 0.33
C GLU A 98 20.46 -22.73 1.78
N MET A 99 19.29 -22.09 1.95
CA MET A 99 18.77 -21.63 3.25
C MET A 99 17.71 -22.58 3.82
N ASP A 100 17.36 -22.39 5.10
CA ASP A 100 16.30 -23.15 5.76
C ASP A 100 14.94 -22.89 5.11
N SER A 101 14.19 -23.96 4.86
CA SER A 101 12.85 -23.91 4.25
C SER A 101 11.84 -23.06 5.02
N GLU A 102 11.99 -22.91 6.32
CA GLU A 102 11.13 -22.06 7.16
C GLU A 102 11.29 -20.56 6.85
N LEU A 103 12.39 -20.16 6.19
CA LEU A 103 12.66 -18.78 5.79
C LEU A 103 11.95 -18.37 4.48
N GLN A 104 11.32 -19.29 3.74
CA GLN A 104 10.70 -18.97 2.45
C GLN A 104 9.69 -17.80 2.54
N PRO A 105 8.78 -17.72 3.51
CA PRO A 105 7.87 -16.57 3.64
C PRO A 105 8.60 -15.27 3.96
N VAL A 106 9.67 -15.34 4.77
CA VAL A 106 10.48 -14.18 5.15
C VAL A 106 11.28 -13.67 3.95
N LEU A 107 11.86 -14.58 3.15
CA LEU A 107 12.56 -14.25 1.91
C LEU A 107 11.62 -13.52 0.93
N ALA A 108 10.49 -14.12 0.61
CA ALA A 108 9.53 -13.55 -0.34
C ALA A 108 9.06 -12.16 0.12
N ARG A 109 8.77 -11.99 1.42
CA ARG A 109 8.39 -10.70 1.99
C ARG A 109 9.53 -9.69 1.92
N SER A 110 10.74 -10.06 2.31
CA SER A 110 11.90 -9.14 2.30
C SER A 110 12.20 -8.66 0.89
N VAL A 111 12.26 -9.58 -0.08
CA VAL A 111 12.47 -9.25 -1.50
C VAL A 111 11.42 -8.26 -1.99
N GLY A 112 10.13 -8.56 -1.79
CA GLY A 112 9.04 -7.70 -2.27
C GLY A 112 8.92 -6.37 -1.55
N THR A 113 9.47 -6.26 -0.34
CA THR A 113 9.42 -5.04 0.46
C THR A 113 10.53 -4.05 0.10
N GLU A 114 11.66 -4.48 -0.43
CA GLU A 114 12.81 -3.60 -0.73
C GLU A 114 12.41 -2.31 -1.48
N PRO A 115 11.78 -2.36 -2.69
CA PRO A 115 11.41 -1.13 -3.41
C PRO A 115 10.36 -0.30 -2.66
N LEU A 116 9.47 -0.95 -1.90
CA LEU A 116 8.43 -0.27 -1.13
C LEU A 116 9.02 0.44 0.10
N ALA A 117 10.01 -0.18 0.74
CA ALA A 117 10.72 0.41 1.87
C ALA A 117 11.51 1.65 1.45
N LEU A 118 12.17 1.63 0.28
CA LEU A 118 12.83 2.81 -0.28
C LEU A 118 11.83 3.95 -0.48
N MET A 119 10.70 3.68 -1.12
CA MET A 119 9.67 4.70 -1.37
C MET A 119 9.07 5.25 -0.08
N ALA A 120 8.84 4.39 0.90
CA ALA A 120 8.31 4.80 2.20
C ALA A 120 9.33 5.62 3.00
N GLU A 121 10.61 5.28 2.93
CA GLU A 121 11.69 6.05 3.57
C GLU A 121 11.83 7.43 2.94
N VAL A 122 11.76 7.55 1.60
CA VAL A 122 11.71 8.84 0.89
C VAL A 122 10.55 9.71 1.38
N ALA A 123 9.36 9.10 1.56
CA ALA A 123 8.19 9.81 2.08
C ALA A 123 8.34 10.16 3.58
N ASP A 124 8.90 9.29 4.40
CA ASP A 124 9.06 9.50 5.84
C ASP A 124 10.08 10.60 6.14
N LEU A 125 11.20 10.62 5.42
CA LEU A 125 12.22 11.67 5.48
C LEU A 125 11.79 12.97 4.78
N ASP A 126 10.60 13.01 4.18
CA ASP A 126 10.05 14.15 3.44
C ASP A 126 10.99 14.65 2.30
N LEU A 127 11.67 13.72 1.63
CA LEU A 127 12.49 14.01 0.46
C LEU A 127 11.60 14.22 -0.77
N ALA A 128 12.16 14.88 -1.80
CA ALA A 128 11.46 15.03 -3.07
C ALA A 128 11.12 13.65 -3.67
N TRP A 129 9.90 13.44 -4.17
CA TRP A 129 9.47 12.16 -4.71
C TRP A 129 10.33 11.64 -5.86
N THR A 130 11.04 12.52 -6.57
CA THR A 130 12.04 12.15 -7.58
C THR A 130 13.15 11.28 -7.01
N GLU A 131 13.44 11.36 -5.70
CA GLU A 131 14.44 10.50 -5.04
C GLU A 131 14.09 9.03 -5.16
N THR A 132 12.80 8.68 -5.24
CA THR A 132 12.37 7.28 -5.45
C THR A 132 12.91 6.65 -6.72
N VAL A 133 13.30 7.45 -7.72
CA VAL A 133 13.82 6.99 -9.02
C VAL A 133 15.25 7.45 -9.31
N THR A 134 15.85 8.30 -8.45
CA THR A 134 17.21 8.82 -8.64
C THR A 134 18.18 8.45 -7.52
N ALA A 135 17.68 7.83 -6.43
CA ALA A 135 18.50 7.44 -5.29
C ALA A 135 19.66 6.51 -5.68
N ASP A 136 20.82 6.70 -5.04
CA ASP A 136 21.98 5.80 -5.09
C ASP A 136 22.00 4.80 -3.93
N TRP A 137 20.89 4.70 -3.19
CA TRP A 137 20.69 3.87 -2.02
C TRP A 137 19.34 3.16 -2.09
N THR A 138 19.19 2.12 -1.27
CA THR A 138 17.95 1.37 -1.05
C THR A 138 17.78 1.07 0.43
N MET A 139 16.69 0.38 0.79
CA MET A 139 16.49 -0.15 2.13
C MET A 139 16.72 -1.66 2.13
N ALA A 140 17.43 -2.15 3.14
CA ALA A 140 17.70 -3.57 3.28
C ALA A 140 17.62 -4.02 4.73
N ASN A 141 17.24 -5.28 4.94
CA ASN A 141 17.32 -5.98 6.20
C ASN A 141 18.50 -6.98 6.21
N SER A 142 18.72 -7.65 7.33
CA SER A 142 19.84 -8.59 7.48
C SER A 142 19.81 -9.73 6.43
N LEU A 143 18.63 -10.21 6.06
CA LEU A 143 18.48 -11.28 5.07
C LEU A 143 18.88 -10.83 3.65
N LEU A 144 18.44 -9.64 3.23
CA LEU A 144 18.81 -9.10 1.92
C LEU A 144 20.31 -8.81 1.82
N MET A 145 20.93 -8.35 2.92
CA MET A 145 22.39 -8.14 2.99
C MET A 145 23.19 -9.44 2.94
N GLU A 146 22.60 -10.58 3.33
CA GLU A 146 23.24 -11.89 3.23
C GLU A 146 23.23 -12.43 1.80
N ILE A 147 22.14 -12.16 1.05
CA ILE A 147 21.93 -12.78 -0.28
C ILE A 147 22.24 -11.85 -1.47
N TRP A 148 22.39 -10.55 -1.24
CA TRP A 148 22.65 -9.56 -2.28
C TRP A 148 23.92 -8.76 -2.00
N PRO A 149 24.57 -8.18 -3.02
CA PRO A 149 25.76 -7.36 -2.86
C PRO A 149 25.41 -5.98 -2.26
N LEU A 150 24.92 -5.95 -1.02
CA LEU A 150 24.48 -4.78 -0.28
C LEU A 150 25.38 -4.49 0.90
N GLU A 151 25.75 -3.24 1.09
CA GLU A 151 26.43 -2.75 2.29
C GLU A 151 25.59 -1.67 2.99
N PRO A 152 25.45 -1.73 4.32
CA PRO A 152 24.73 -0.71 5.08
C PRO A 152 25.48 0.63 5.04
N ILE A 153 24.73 1.74 5.06
CA ILE A 153 25.32 3.10 5.01
C ILE A 153 25.83 3.51 6.39
N ASP A 154 24.96 3.49 7.40
CA ASP A 154 25.29 4.03 8.73
C ASP A 154 25.45 2.96 9.78
N ARG A 155 24.59 1.94 9.79
CA ARG A 155 24.58 0.85 10.74
C ARG A 155 24.15 -0.46 10.11
N ALA A 156 24.66 -1.57 10.61
CA ALA A 156 24.18 -2.89 10.21
C ALA A 156 22.75 -3.15 10.70
N SER A 157 21.99 -3.88 9.90
CA SER A 157 20.70 -4.42 10.31
C SER A 157 20.90 -5.53 11.34
N THR A 158 20.02 -5.57 12.34
CA THR A 158 20.07 -6.55 13.45
C THR A 158 19.10 -7.73 13.25
N GLY A 159 18.27 -7.69 12.21
CA GLY A 159 17.29 -8.74 11.94
C GLY A 159 16.45 -8.48 10.68
N THR A 160 15.54 -9.39 10.40
CA THR A 160 14.68 -9.32 9.21
C THR A 160 13.60 -8.23 9.27
N ASP A 161 13.30 -7.75 10.48
CA ASP A 161 12.33 -6.65 10.70
C ASP A 161 13.03 -5.29 10.85
N ASP A 162 14.37 -5.27 10.89
CA ASP A 162 15.18 -4.06 11.06
C ASP A 162 15.72 -3.58 9.69
N TRP A 163 14.98 -2.69 9.07
CA TRP A 163 15.31 -2.08 7.78
C TRP A 163 16.24 -0.89 7.96
N VAL A 164 17.31 -0.85 7.17
CA VAL A 164 18.32 0.22 7.21
C VAL A 164 18.69 0.66 5.80
N PRO A 165 19.11 1.94 5.62
CA PRO A 165 19.67 2.39 4.35
C PRO A 165 20.93 1.59 3.97
N ALA A 166 20.99 1.16 2.71
CA ALA A 166 22.09 0.37 2.17
C ALA A 166 22.41 0.75 0.72
N ARG A 167 23.58 0.37 0.24
CA ARG A 167 24.00 0.54 -1.15
C ARG A 167 24.41 -0.77 -1.78
N TYR A 168 24.06 -0.92 -3.04
CA TYR A 168 24.62 -1.99 -3.87
C TYR A 168 26.09 -1.72 -4.20
N THR A 169 26.90 -2.78 -4.18
CA THR A 169 28.35 -2.70 -4.38
C THR A 169 28.82 -3.26 -5.72
N ASP A 170 27.90 -3.67 -6.59
CA ASP A 170 28.15 -4.30 -7.89
C ASP A 170 28.30 -3.30 -9.06
N GLY A 171 28.36 -1.99 -8.75
CA GLY A 171 28.58 -0.95 -9.75
C GLY A 171 27.36 -0.55 -10.57
N ARG A 172 26.13 -0.95 -10.13
CA ARG A 172 24.90 -0.49 -10.79
C ARG A 172 24.75 1.02 -10.70
N PRO A 173 24.23 1.69 -11.76
CA PRO A 173 23.94 3.12 -11.73
C PRO A 173 22.86 3.49 -10.72
N PRO A 174 22.88 4.72 -10.16
CA PRO A 174 21.78 5.26 -9.35
C PRO A 174 20.49 5.30 -10.16
N ALA A 175 19.49 4.54 -9.76
CA ALA A 175 18.20 4.49 -10.45
C ALA A 175 17.02 4.22 -9.48
N GLY A 176 17.20 4.52 -8.19
CA GLY A 176 16.19 4.36 -7.16
C GLY A 176 15.55 2.97 -7.17
N VAL A 177 14.21 2.91 -7.19
CA VAL A 177 13.47 1.64 -7.23
C VAL A 177 13.83 0.76 -8.44
N ALA A 178 14.22 1.36 -9.57
CA ALA A 178 14.65 0.62 -10.75
C ALA A 178 16.07 0.04 -10.63
N ALA A 179 16.80 0.35 -9.57
CA ALA A 179 18.05 -0.31 -9.20
C ALA A 179 17.84 -1.48 -8.20
N THR A 180 16.63 -1.67 -7.68
CA THR A 180 16.35 -2.69 -6.67
C THR A 180 16.19 -4.09 -7.27
N ASN A 181 16.75 -5.11 -6.61
CA ASN A 181 16.53 -6.48 -7.01
C ASN A 181 15.09 -6.92 -6.78
N GLY A 182 14.45 -6.44 -5.69
CA GLY A 182 13.07 -6.77 -5.36
C GLY A 182 12.08 -6.41 -6.48
N LEU A 183 12.28 -5.27 -7.15
CA LEU A 183 11.47 -4.91 -8.32
C LEU A 183 11.68 -5.90 -9.47
N TRP A 184 12.93 -6.28 -9.76
CA TRP A 184 13.26 -7.12 -10.91
C TRP A 184 13.01 -8.60 -10.67
N TRP A 185 13.00 -9.08 -9.45
CA TRP A 185 12.54 -10.42 -9.11
C TRP A 185 11.03 -10.56 -9.28
N ARG A 186 10.27 -9.47 -9.04
CA ARG A 186 8.83 -9.46 -9.32
C ARG A 186 8.52 -9.30 -10.81
N TYR A 187 9.20 -8.38 -11.48
CA TYR A 187 9.04 -8.08 -12.91
C TYR A 187 10.23 -8.63 -13.69
N SER A 188 10.39 -9.95 -13.62
CA SER A 188 11.49 -10.64 -14.27
C SER A 188 11.43 -10.51 -15.79
N SER A 189 12.58 -10.64 -16.42
CA SER A 189 12.71 -10.75 -17.88
C SER A 189 13.09 -12.18 -18.25
N ASN A 190 12.91 -12.53 -19.50
CA ASN A 190 13.31 -13.82 -20.06
C ASN A 190 14.00 -13.64 -21.42
N PRO A 191 14.67 -14.67 -21.94
CA PRO A 191 15.42 -14.61 -23.20
C PRO A 191 14.61 -14.20 -24.44
N ASN A 192 13.28 -14.32 -24.39
CA ASN A 192 12.40 -13.94 -25.52
C ASN A 192 11.81 -12.54 -25.37
N ASN A 193 11.87 -11.97 -24.16
CA ASN A 193 11.25 -10.69 -23.84
C ASN A 193 12.24 -9.52 -23.89
N TYR A 194 13.53 -9.77 -23.60
CA TYR A 194 14.61 -8.78 -23.66
C TYR A 194 14.31 -7.50 -22.87
N ASN A 195 13.90 -7.62 -21.61
CA ASN A 195 13.53 -6.51 -20.69
C ASN A 195 12.29 -5.68 -21.08
N ARG A 196 11.54 -6.04 -22.12
CA ARG A 196 10.30 -5.34 -22.49
C ARG A 196 9.26 -5.39 -21.38
N SER A 197 9.18 -6.51 -20.64
CA SER A 197 8.32 -6.60 -19.44
C SER A 197 8.70 -5.60 -18.36
N ARG A 198 10.02 -5.39 -18.14
CA ARG A 198 10.54 -4.39 -17.19
C ARG A 198 10.21 -2.97 -17.62
N ALA A 199 10.42 -2.64 -18.90
CA ALA A 199 10.07 -1.35 -19.47
C ALA A 199 8.56 -1.06 -19.37
N ALA A 200 7.71 -2.05 -19.68
CA ALA A 200 6.26 -1.94 -19.54
C ALA A 200 5.84 -1.79 -18.06
N ALA A 201 6.47 -2.52 -17.14
CA ALA A 201 6.22 -2.38 -15.72
C ALA A 201 6.57 -0.97 -15.21
N LEU A 202 7.72 -0.41 -15.57
CA LEU A 202 8.10 0.94 -15.22
C LEU A 202 7.12 2.00 -15.76
N SER A 203 6.72 1.88 -17.03
CA SER A 203 5.75 2.77 -17.62
C SER A 203 4.42 2.74 -16.86
N ARG A 204 3.91 1.55 -16.57
CA ARG A 204 2.69 1.37 -15.79
C ARG A 204 2.82 1.89 -14.36
N LEU A 205 3.93 1.62 -13.68
CA LEU A 205 4.13 1.94 -12.27
C LEU A 205 4.45 3.42 -12.03
N LEU A 206 5.21 4.04 -12.92
CA LEU A 206 5.75 5.40 -12.73
C LEU A 206 5.12 6.46 -13.63
N LEU A 207 4.49 6.06 -14.75
CA LEU A 207 3.84 6.99 -15.68
C LEU A 207 2.33 6.80 -15.81
N CYS A 208 1.78 5.79 -15.13
CA CYS A 208 0.37 5.37 -15.28
C CYS A 208 -0.02 5.03 -16.73
N GLU A 209 0.95 4.66 -17.56
CA GLU A 209 0.74 4.22 -18.94
C GLU A 209 1.01 2.73 -19.07
N ASP A 210 -0.04 1.94 -19.37
CA ASP A 210 0.10 0.50 -19.58
C ASP A 210 0.11 0.17 -21.07
N TYR A 211 1.25 -0.30 -21.56
CA TYR A 211 1.40 -0.75 -22.95
C TYR A 211 0.47 -1.92 -23.30
N LEU A 212 0.08 -2.74 -22.31
CA LEU A 212 -0.78 -3.90 -22.53
C LEU A 212 -2.26 -3.52 -22.74
N LEU A 213 -2.66 -2.31 -22.33
CA LEU A 213 -4.02 -1.81 -22.51
C LEU A 213 -4.21 -1.06 -23.86
N ARG A 214 -3.14 -0.87 -24.62
CA ARG A 214 -3.25 -0.24 -25.95
C ARG A 214 -3.92 -1.19 -26.93
N GLU A 215 -4.99 -0.71 -27.57
CA GLU A 215 -5.66 -1.45 -28.63
C GLU A 215 -4.74 -1.56 -29.85
N VAL A 216 -4.39 -2.78 -30.22
CA VAL A 216 -3.57 -3.08 -31.39
C VAL A 216 -4.36 -4.01 -32.30
N SER A 217 -4.63 -3.56 -33.53
CA SER A 217 -5.22 -4.44 -34.57
C SER A 217 -4.10 -5.19 -35.29
N PHE A 218 -4.19 -6.52 -35.31
CA PHE A 218 -3.26 -7.37 -36.04
C PHE A 218 -3.89 -7.87 -37.33
N ASP A 219 -3.17 -7.71 -38.46
CA ASP A 219 -3.46 -8.50 -39.65
C ASP A 219 -2.67 -9.80 -39.59
N ALA A 220 -3.37 -10.92 -39.46
CA ALA A 220 -2.74 -12.24 -39.41
C ALA A 220 -1.96 -12.56 -40.67
N ALA A 221 -2.29 -11.95 -41.82
CA ALA A 221 -1.58 -12.12 -43.08
C ALA A 221 -0.21 -11.42 -43.06
N GLU A 222 -0.10 -10.25 -42.43
CA GLU A 222 1.17 -9.53 -42.26
C GLU A 222 2.17 -10.29 -41.39
N LEU A 223 1.68 -11.06 -40.42
CA LEU A 223 2.52 -11.84 -39.49
C LEU A 223 2.97 -13.20 -40.11
N ALA A 224 2.23 -13.73 -41.05
CA ALA A 224 2.49 -15.07 -41.63
C ALA A 224 3.77 -15.15 -42.46
N ASP A 225 4.24 -14.03 -43.01
CA ASP A 225 5.42 -13.97 -43.91
C ASP A 225 6.67 -13.43 -43.17
N LEU A 226 6.58 -13.11 -41.86
CA LEU A 226 7.71 -12.55 -41.11
C LEU A 226 8.44 -13.62 -40.28
N ASP A 227 9.67 -13.86 -40.66
CA ASP A 227 10.62 -14.65 -39.87
C ASP A 227 11.87 -13.81 -39.60
N PRO A 228 12.18 -13.46 -38.37
CA PRO A 228 11.65 -13.76 -37.04
C PRO A 228 10.80 -12.61 -36.42
N LEU A 229 10.21 -12.83 -35.21
CA LEU A 229 9.39 -11.86 -34.46
C LEU A 229 10.04 -10.48 -34.29
N VAL A 230 11.37 -10.36 -34.26
CA VAL A 230 12.12 -9.10 -34.21
C VAL A 230 11.81 -8.21 -35.42
N GLN A 231 11.64 -8.79 -36.60
CA GLN A 231 11.28 -8.01 -37.80
C GLN A 231 9.86 -7.46 -37.72
N ALA A 232 8.95 -8.19 -37.07
CA ALA A 232 7.58 -7.73 -36.88
C ALA A 232 7.53 -6.44 -36.03
N THR A 233 8.32 -6.36 -34.95
CA THR A 233 8.35 -5.16 -34.07
C THR A 233 8.87 -3.91 -34.77
N GLN A 234 9.61 -4.07 -35.87
CA GLN A 234 10.21 -2.98 -36.64
C GLN A 234 9.43 -2.65 -37.91
N GLN A 235 8.83 -3.66 -38.57
CA GLN A 235 8.23 -3.52 -39.90
C GLN A 235 6.72 -3.42 -39.90
N VAL A 236 6.05 -4.06 -38.93
CA VAL A 236 4.57 -3.98 -38.79
C VAL A 236 4.20 -2.74 -38.01
N GLU A 237 3.43 -1.84 -38.61
CA GLU A 237 3.08 -0.54 -38.04
C GLU A 237 2.39 -0.67 -36.67
N SER A 238 1.49 -1.62 -36.53
CA SER A 238 0.78 -1.90 -35.28
C SER A 238 1.74 -2.31 -34.15
N CYS A 239 2.72 -3.15 -34.40
CA CYS A 239 3.75 -3.55 -33.43
C CYS A 239 4.70 -2.37 -33.13
N ARG A 240 5.15 -1.68 -34.19
CA ARG A 240 6.08 -0.55 -34.10
C ARG A 240 5.52 0.60 -33.25
N SER A 241 4.20 0.83 -33.25
CA SER A 241 3.57 1.91 -32.48
C SER A 241 3.91 1.88 -30.98
N CYS A 242 4.11 0.69 -30.39
CA CYS A 242 4.57 0.51 -29.01
C CYS A 242 6.10 0.36 -28.92
N HIS A 243 6.68 -0.47 -29.81
CA HIS A 243 8.09 -0.87 -29.71
C HIS A 243 9.07 0.27 -29.96
N VAL A 244 8.68 1.31 -30.71
CA VAL A 244 9.52 2.50 -30.94
C VAL A 244 9.88 3.25 -29.65
N THR A 245 9.06 3.12 -28.59
CA THR A 245 9.33 3.71 -27.27
C THR A 245 9.72 2.66 -26.24
N LEU A 246 9.12 1.48 -26.31
CA LEU A 246 9.35 0.39 -25.35
C LEU A 246 10.75 -0.21 -25.45
N ASP A 247 11.25 -0.45 -26.69
CA ASP A 247 12.54 -1.11 -26.91
C ASP A 247 13.74 -0.25 -26.47
N PRO A 248 13.79 1.09 -26.70
CA PRO A 248 14.84 1.94 -26.13
C PRO A 248 14.84 1.96 -24.59
N ILE A 249 13.67 1.96 -23.93
CA ILE A 249 13.58 1.84 -22.48
C ILE A 249 14.09 0.47 -22.02
N ALA A 250 13.68 -0.62 -22.67
CA ALA A 250 14.13 -1.96 -22.37
C ALA A 250 15.65 -2.13 -22.56
N ALA A 251 16.22 -1.46 -23.56
CA ALA A 251 17.64 -1.47 -23.86
C ALA A 251 18.50 -0.96 -22.69
N ALA A 252 18.03 0.02 -21.94
CA ALA A 252 18.74 0.58 -20.79
C ALA A 252 18.91 -0.43 -19.62
N PHE A 253 18.12 -1.51 -19.58
CA PHE A 253 18.15 -2.49 -18.49
C PHE A 253 18.94 -3.77 -18.81
N PHE A 254 19.78 -3.78 -19.85
CA PHE A 254 20.56 -4.99 -20.18
C PHE A 254 21.63 -5.34 -19.16
N GLY A 255 22.09 -4.41 -18.35
CA GLY A 255 22.92 -4.69 -17.18
C GLY A 255 22.21 -5.57 -16.12
N PHE A 256 20.89 -5.56 -16.08
CA PHE A 256 20.07 -6.45 -15.23
C PHE A 256 19.61 -7.72 -15.98
N TRP A 257 19.99 -7.92 -17.22
CA TRP A 257 19.58 -9.09 -17.97
C TRP A 257 20.41 -10.31 -17.58
N ILE A 258 19.75 -11.44 -17.30
CA ILE A 258 20.33 -12.66 -16.80
C ILE A 258 20.13 -13.81 -17.80
N PHE A 259 21.09 -14.73 -17.86
CA PHE A 259 21.03 -15.92 -18.71
C PHE A 259 20.37 -17.09 -17.99
N ASP A 260 20.57 -17.21 -16.68
CA ASP A 260 19.97 -18.23 -15.84
C ASP A 260 19.09 -17.60 -14.75
N LEU A 261 17.77 -17.77 -14.87
CA LEU A 261 16.78 -17.25 -13.92
C LEU A 261 16.86 -17.90 -12.54
N TYR A 262 17.50 -19.05 -12.42
CA TYR A 262 17.60 -19.82 -11.18
C TYR A 262 18.99 -19.73 -10.53
N ASP A 263 19.93 -19.00 -11.13
CA ASP A 263 21.21 -18.69 -10.48
C ASP A 263 21.03 -17.47 -9.57
N PRO A 264 21.07 -17.65 -8.22
CA PRO A 264 20.82 -16.56 -7.28
C PRO A 264 21.89 -15.47 -7.33
N ILE A 265 23.14 -15.80 -7.67
CA ILE A 265 24.24 -14.85 -7.77
C ILE A 265 24.07 -13.99 -9.01
N GLU A 266 23.77 -14.64 -10.15
CA GLU A 266 23.52 -13.93 -11.40
C GLU A 266 22.30 -13.01 -11.30
N ALA A 267 21.22 -13.51 -10.72
CA ALA A 267 19.98 -12.73 -10.55
C ALA A 267 20.09 -11.59 -9.53
N ALA A 268 21.03 -11.66 -8.61
CA ALA A 268 21.27 -10.64 -7.59
C ALA A 268 22.18 -9.51 -8.05
N SER A 269 22.90 -9.67 -9.18
CA SER A 269 24.00 -8.80 -9.59
C SER A 269 23.65 -7.94 -10.81
N TYR A 270 24.25 -6.76 -10.89
CA TYR A 270 24.30 -5.95 -12.09
C TYR A 270 25.50 -6.35 -12.95
N HIS A 271 25.32 -6.41 -14.27
CA HIS A 271 26.29 -6.90 -15.25
C HIS A 271 26.62 -5.82 -16.28
N PRO A 272 27.49 -4.86 -15.98
CA PRO A 272 27.80 -3.77 -16.91
C PRO A 272 28.36 -4.25 -18.26
N GLU A 273 29.00 -5.41 -18.28
CA GLU A 273 29.49 -6.05 -19.50
C GLU A 273 28.37 -6.50 -20.45
N ARG A 274 27.10 -6.51 -20.02
CA ARG A 274 25.94 -6.92 -20.81
C ARG A 274 25.16 -5.74 -21.41
N GLU A 275 25.42 -4.51 -20.99
CA GLU A 275 24.68 -3.33 -21.47
C GLU A 275 24.68 -3.23 -22.99
N HIS A 276 25.81 -3.51 -23.64
CA HIS A 276 25.94 -3.48 -25.09
C HIS A 276 25.12 -4.53 -25.85
N LEU A 277 24.57 -5.55 -25.16
CA LEU A 277 23.82 -6.65 -25.80
C LEU A 277 22.47 -6.19 -26.35
N ALA A 278 21.93 -5.08 -25.88
CA ALA A 278 20.69 -4.49 -26.39
C ALA A 278 20.71 -4.31 -27.92
N ARG A 279 21.85 -3.88 -28.48
CA ARG A 279 22.04 -3.70 -29.92
C ARG A 279 21.84 -5.00 -30.72
N TYR A 280 22.15 -6.15 -30.13
CA TYR A 280 22.06 -7.43 -30.80
C TYR A 280 20.68 -8.08 -30.69
N PHE A 281 19.99 -7.87 -29.54
CA PHE A 281 18.75 -8.55 -29.26
C PHE A 281 17.52 -7.70 -29.57
N LEU A 282 17.60 -6.37 -29.35
CA LEU A 282 16.50 -5.44 -29.62
C LEU A 282 16.71 -4.63 -30.91
N GLU A 283 17.97 -4.63 -31.44
CA GLU A 283 18.38 -3.69 -32.52
C GLU A 283 18.06 -2.23 -32.14
N SER A 284 18.15 -1.91 -30.84
CA SER A 284 17.82 -0.61 -30.26
C SER A 284 18.94 -0.14 -29.35
N GLU A 285 19.15 1.17 -29.33
CA GLU A 285 20.01 1.84 -28.35
C GLU A 285 19.15 2.29 -27.16
N PRO A 286 19.73 2.40 -25.94
CA PRO A 286 19.03 2.97 -24.79
C PRO A 286 18.53 4.39 -25.07
N GLY A 287 17.29 4.70 -24.63
CA GLY A 287 16.72 6.02 -24.88
C GLY A 287 15.39 6.25 -24.19
N TRP A 288 15.10 7.52 -23.95
CA TRP A 288 13.84 8.01 -23.36
C TRP A 288 13.09 8.83 -24.41
N PHE A 289 12.01 8.29 -25.01
CA PHE A 289 11.19 8.96 -26.02
C PHE A 289 11.97 9.73 -27.09
N GLY A 290 13.05 9.13 -27.60
CA GLY A 290 13.92 9.72 -28.63
C GLY A 290 15.13 10.49 -28.10
N VAL A 291 15.26 10.68 -26.79
CA VAL A 291 16.47 11.19 -26.13
C VAL A 291 17.39 10.03 -25.84
N PRO A 292 18.64 9.99 -26.38
CA PRO A 292 19.60 8.94 -26.06
C PRO A 292 20.01 9.02 -24.57
N VAL A 293 20.16 7.86 -23.93
CA VAL A 293 20.69 7.75 -22.56
C VAL A 293 21.79 6.70 -22.49
N ASP A 294 22.70 6.82 -21.54
CA ASP A 294 23.85 5.92 -21.44
C ASP A 294 23.56 4.67 -20.60
N ASP A 295 22.74 4.81 -19.55
CA ASP A 295 22.50 3.77 -18.54
C ASP A 295 21.10 3.90 -17.89
N PRO A 296 20.70 2.98 -16.99
CA PRO A 296 19.45 3.09 -16.25
C PRO A 296 19.32 4.39 -15.43
N GLY A 297 20.41 4.90 -14.84
CA GLY A 297 20.39 6.12 -14.06
C GLY A 297 20.02 7.34 -14.89
N ALA A 298 20.66 7.49 -16.08
CA ALA A 298 20.30 8.55 -17.03
C ALA A 298 18.85 8.42 -17.52
N LEU A 299 18.37 7.17 -17.74
CA LEU A 299 16.98 6.92 -18.11
C LEU A 299 16.00 7.40 -17.02
N LEU A 300 16.28 7.07 -15.75
CA LEU A 300 15.40 7.43 -14.64
C LEU A 300 15.47 8.93 -14.31
N ALA A 301 16.59 9.60 -14.60
CA ALA A 301 16.68 11.06 -14.53
C ALA A 301 15.74 11.73 -15.55
N GLU A 302 15.71 11.25 -16.80
CA GLU A 302 14.75 11.73 -17.82
C GLU A 302 13.30 11.41 -17.43
N LEU A 303 13.03 10.21 -16.87
CA LEU A 303 11.72 9.82 -16.37
C LEU A 303 11.26 10.75 -15.25
N SER A 304 12.14 11.10 -14.31
CA SER A 304 11.81 11.98 -13.18
C SER A 304 11.43 13.40 -13.61
N ALA A 305 11.93 13.84 -14.76
CA ALA A 305 11.62 15.14 -15.36
C ALA A 305 10.34 15.10 -16.26
N ASP A 306 9.82 13.92 -16.56
CA ASP A 306 8.60 13.75 -17.37
C ASP A 306 7.36 14.16 -16.54
N PRO A 307 6.49 15.06 -17.05
CA PRO A 307 5.30 15.48 -16.30
C PRO A 307 4.37 14.31 -15.89
N ARG A 308 4.36 13.22 -16.66
CA ARG A 308 3.55 12.03 -16.34
C ARG A 308 3.99 11.36 -15.04
N PHE A 309 5.27 11.47 -14.66
CA PHE A 309 5.76 10.94 -13.38
C PHE A 309 5.06 11.61 -12.20
N THR A 310 4.97 12.94 -12.21
CA THR A 310 4.27 13.71 -11.17
C THR A 310 2.77 13.44 -11.18
N SER A 311 2.14 13.50 -12.35
CA SER A 311 0.70 13.23 -12.50
C SER A 311 0.33 11.81 -12.03
N CYS A 312 1.16 10.81 -12.36
CA CYS A 312 0.97 9.43 -11.92
C CYS A 312 1.12 9.26 -10.40
N ALA A 313 2.08 9.95 -9.77
CA ALA A 313 2.23 9.94 -8.32
C ALA A 313 0.96 10.48 -7.62
N VAL A 314 0.40 11.58 -8.13
CA VAL A 314 -0.84 12.17 -7.63
C VAL A 314 -2.03 11.24 -7.83
N GLU A 315 -2.20 10.69 -9.03
CA GLU A 315 -3.29 9.76 -9.34
C GLU A 315 -3.25 8.51 -8.45
N ARG A 316 -2.07 7.91 -8.27
CA ARG A 316 -1.87 6.72 -7.42
C ARG A 316 -2.14 7.01 -5.95
N THR A 317 -1.71 8.17 -5.46
CA THR A 317 -1.97 8.60 -4.09
C THR A 317 -3.47 8.84 -3.89
N ALA A 318 -4.13 9.55 -4.80
CA ALA A 318 -5.57 9.73 -4.75
C ALA A 318 -6.33 8.39 -4.78
N ARG A 319 -5.96 7.47 -5.70
CA ARG A 319 -6.52 6.10 -5.78
C ARG A 319 -6.38 5.34 -4.46
N ALA A 320 -5.19 5.39 -3.84
CA ALA A 320 -4.92 4.71 -2.58
C ALA A 320 -5.85 5.18 -1.45
N TYR A 321 -5.95 6.49 -1.28
CA TYR A 321 -6.73 7.08 -0.19
C TYR A 321 -8.22 7.25 -0.49
N TRP A 322 -8.64 7.40 -1.75
CA TRP A 322 -10.05 7.39 -2.13
C TRP A 322 -10.62 5.97 -2.25
N ARG A 323 -9.76 4.94 -2.27
CA ARG A 323 -10.11 3.51 -2.41
C ARG A 323 -10.92 3.23 -3.67
N ARG A 324 -10.72 3.99 -4.72
CA ARG A 324 -11.29 3.86 -6.06
C ARG A 324 -10.39 4.50 -7.11
N ASP A 325 -10.58 4.10 -8.36
CA ASP A 325 -9.94 4.79 -9.47
C ASP A 325 -10.51 6.20 -9.64
N PRO A 326 -9.66 7.20 -9.89
CA PRO A 326 -10.10 8.52 -10.32
C PRO A 326 -10.94 8.44 -11.59
N LYS A 327 -11.91 9.34 -11.71
CA LYS A 327 -12.82 9.47 -12.85
C LYS A 327 -12.64 10.81 -13.52
N LEU A 328 -13.25 10.98 -14.71
CA LEU A 328 -13.14 12.23 -15.46
C LEU A 328 -13.57 13.47 -14.65
N HIS A 329 -14.57 13.32 -13.78
CA HIS A 329 -15.04 14.43 -12.94
C HIS A 329 -14.06 14.80 -11.80
N ASP A 330 -13.08 13.95 -11.50
CA ASP A 330 -12.04 14.23 -10.50
C ASP A 330 -10.86 15.03 -11.09
N PHE A 331 -10.84 15.25 -12.41
CA PHE A 331 -9.70 15.87 -13.10
C PHE A 331 -9.29 17.22 -12.52
N GLU A 332 -10.28 18.06 -12.16
CA GLU A 332 -10.02 19.36 -11.54
C GLU A 332 -9.34 19.20 -10.17
N THR A 333 -9.84 18.30 -9.32
CA THR A 333 -9.25 17.98 -8.02
C THR A 333 -7.80 17.46 -8.19
N LEU A 334 -7.57 16.52 -9.13
CA LEU A 334 -6.25 15.99 -9.40
C LEU A 334 -5.27 17.08 -9.90
N SER A 335 -5.73 18.00 -10.75
CA SER A 335 -4.91 19.12 -11.21
C SER A 335 -4.50 20.06 -10.07
N ILE A 336 -5.41 20.31 -9.13
CA ILE A 336 -5.12 21.12 -7.93
C ILE A 336 -4.09 20.40 -7.05
N LEU A 337 -4.27 19.10 -6.82
CA LEU A 337 -3.34 18.28 -6.04
C LEU A 337 -1.94 18.26 -6.68
N GLU A 338 -1.86 18.14 -8.01
CA GLU A 338 -0.59 18.16 -8.75
C GLU A 338 0.14 19.50 -8.62
N GLN A 339 -0.58 20.61 -8.77
CA GLN A 339 -0.01 21.94 -8.56
C GLN A 339 0.51 22.13 -7.13
N GLY A 340 -0.25 21.67 -6.12
CA GLY A 340 0.17 21.71 -4.73
C GLY A 340 1.41 20.83 -4.49
N PHE A 341 1.44 19.61 -5.02
CA PHE A 341 2.56 18.70 -4.91
C PHE A 341 3.87 19.28 -5.48
N LEU A 342 3.79 19.90 -6.66
CA LEU A 342 4.93 20.60 -7.27
C LEU A 342 5.36 21.82 -6.43
N ALA A 343 4.42 22.60 -5.91
CA ALA A 343 4.71 23.78 -5.10
C ALA A 343 5.40 23.42 -3.77
N GLU A 344 5.07 22.27 -3.19
CA GLU A 344 5.66 21.71 -1.96
C GLU A 344 6.91 20.84 -2.24
N GLY A 345 7.58 21.03 -3.38
CA GLY A 345 8.82 20.33 -3.72
C GLY A 345 8.68 18.83 -3.89
N GLN A 346 7.50 18.37 -4.27
CA GLN A 346 7.14 16.95 -4.39
C GLN A 346 7.20 16.18 -3.05
N SER A 347 6.86 16.83 -1.93
CA SER A 347 6.67 16.19 -0.63
C SER A 347 5.47 15.24 -0.65
N MET A 348 5.71 13.94 -0.41
CA MET A 348 4.63 12.95 -0.35
C MET A 348 3.72 13.16 0.86
N LYS A 349 4.28 13.59 2.01
CA LYS A 349 3.46 13.93 3.20
C LYS A 349 2.52 15.10 2.90
N ALA A 350 2.99 16.12 2.18
CA ALA A 350 2.14 17.26 1.77
C ALA A 350 1.04 16.82 0.79
N LEU A 351 1.35 15.96 -0.19
CA LEU A 351 0.37 15.40 -1.12
C LEU A 351 -0.70 14.59 -0.37
N ILE A 352 -0.29 13.69 0.51
CA ILE A 352 -1.22 12.88 1.32
C ILE A 352 -2.13 13.80 2.13
N ARG A 353 -1.59 14.79 2.84
CA ARG A 353 -2.40 15.80 3.59
C ARG A 353 -3.43 16.47 2.69
N ALA A 354 -3.04 16.89 1.50
CA ALA A 354 -3.95 17.52 0.53
C ALA A 354 -5.04 16.55 0.07
N VAL A 355 -4.72 15.28 -0.21
CA VAL A 355 -5.69 14.24 -0.58
C VAL A 355 -6.70 14.00 0.55
N LEU A 356 -6.26 13.94 1.81
CA LEU A 356 -7.12 13.76 2.98
C LEU A 356 -8.06 14.97 3.22
N SER A 357 -7.73 16.13 2.66
CA SER A 357 -8.55 17.34 2.72
C SER A 357 -9.63 17.41 1.65
N THR A 358 -9.58 16.54 0.63
CA THR A 358 -10.55 16.54 -0.48
C THR A 358 -11.95 16.11 -0.02
N PRO A 359 -13.01 16.63 -0.65
CA PRO A 359 -14.38 16.18 -0.40
C PRO A 359 -14.55 14.67 -0.65
N GLU A 360 -13.89 14.12 -1.67
CA GLU A 360 -13.92 12.69 -2.03
C GLU A 360 -13.40 11.79 -0.91
N TYR A 361 -12.36 12.22 -0.21
CA TYR A 361 -11.83 11.50 0.95
C TYR A 361 -12.76 11.59 2.15
N ARG A 362 -13.27 12.79 2.43
CA ARG A 362 -14.08 13.09 3.62
C ARG A 362 -15.55 12.64 3.52
N ALA A 363 -15.98 12.17 2.34
CA ALA A 363 -17.36 11.77 2.08
C ALA A 363 -17.85 10.64 3.00
N GLY A 364 -19.02 10.85 3.61
CA GLY A 364 -19.78 9.86 4.36
C GLY A 364 -21.08 9.47 3.67
N GLU A 365 -21.68 10.39 2.94
CA GLU A 365 -22.92 10.17 2.21
C GLU A 365 -22.93 10.97 0.90
N LEU A 366 -23.75 10.54 -0.07
CA LEU A 366 -24.08 11.31 -1.26
C LEU A 366 -25.31 12.15 -1.00
N MET A 367 -25.31 13.41 -1.46
CA MET A 367 -26.52 14.23 -1.44
C MET A 367 -27.52 13.72 -2.50
N ASP A 368 -28.80 13.98 -2.33
CA ASP A 368 -29.85 13.66 -3.30
C ASP A 368 -29.60 14.30 -4.69
N SER A 369 -28.82 15.38 -4.73
CA SER A 369 -28.41 16.08 -5.95
C SER A 369 -27.24 15.41 -6.69
N ALA A 370 -26.65 14.33 -6.14
CA ALA A 370 -25.52 13.64 -6.76
C ALA A 370 -25.93 13.05 -8.12
N THR A 371 -25.02 13.18 -9.09
CA THR A 371 -25.21 12.59 -10.41
C THR A 371 -24.76 11.12 -10.42
N PRO A 372 -25.19 10.29 -11.40
CA PRO A 372 -24.68 8.92 -11.53
C PRO A 372 -23.16 8.83 -11.67
N ALA A 373 -22.48 9.88 -12.13
CA ALA A 373 -21.03 9.95 -12.20
C ALA A 373 -20.40 10.04 -10.79
N GLU A 374 -21.04 10.77 -9.89
CA GLU A 374 -20.61 10.97 -8.49
C GLU A 374 -20.97 9.79 -7.60
N ASP A 375 -21.91 8.94 -8.01
CA ASP A 375 -22.28 7.69 -7.34
C ASP A 375 -21.10 6.69 -7.23
N SER A 376 -20.03 6.93 -7.99
CA SER A 376 -18.77 6.18 -7.87
C SER A 376 -17.94 6.56 -6.63
N THR A 377 -18.29 7.65 -5.90
CA THR A 377 -17.59 8.05 -4.67
C THR A 377 -17.81 7.02 -3.57
N ARG A 378 -16.71 6.50 -3.05
CA ARG A 378 -16.77 5.44 -2.04
C ARG A 378 -16.91 6.03 -0.65
N THR A 379 -18.13 6.04 -0.15
CA THR A 379 -18.47 6.56 1.19
C THR A 379 -18.23 5.53 2.30
N LEU A 380 -18.39 4.24 2.00
CA LEU A 380 -18.07 3.12 2.89
C LEU A 380 -16.83 2.39 2.38
N ARG A 381 -15.88 2.17 3.27
CA ARG A 381 -14.64 1.43 3.01
C ARG A 381 -14.56 0.20 3.89
N VAL A 382 -13.81 -0.81 3.45
CA VAL A 382 -13.55 -2.01 4.22
C VAL A 382 -12.06 -2.09 4.55
N MET A 383 -11.73 -2.55 5.76
CA MET A 383 -10.33 -2.74 6.15
C MET A 383 -9.63 -3.74 5.23
N SER A 384 -8.39 -3.47 4.87
CA SER A 384 -7.51 -4.46 4.24
C SER A 384 -7.20 -5.59 5.23
N PRO A 385 -6.69 -6.74 4.77
CA PRO A 385 -6.23 -7.80 5.67
C PRO A 385 -5.21 -7.31 6.70
N ASP A 386 -4.26 -6.48 6.26
CA ASP A 386 -3.21 -5.92 7.13
C ASP A 386 -3.79 -4.98 8.20
N GLN A 387 -4.69 -4.06 7.81
CA GLN A 387 -5.42 -3.21 8.76
C GLN A 387 -6.22 -4.04 9.76
N LEU A 388 -6.92 -5.07 9.29
CA LEU A 388 -7.75 -5.92 10.15
C LEU A 388 -6.89 -6.68 11.16
N ALA A 389 -5.74 -7.22 10.75
CA ALA A 389 -4.80 -7.88 11.64
C ALA A 389 -4.21 -6.90 12.68
N ALA A 390 -3.75 -5.72 12.23
CA ALA A 390 -3.17 -4.69 13.10
C ALA A 390 -4.18 -4.14 14.13
N VAL A 391 -5.42 -3.89 13.72
CA VAL A 391 -6.48 -3.40 14.63
C VAL A 391 -6.86 -4.46 15.66
N VAL A 392 -6.96 -5.72 15.26
CA VAL A 392 -7.25 -6.82 16.20
C VAL A 392 -6.11 -6.98 17.20
N GLU A 393 -4.86 -6.97 16.75
CA GLU A 393 -3.69 -7.02 17.63
C GLU A 393 -3.66 -5.80 18.58
N GLN A 394 -3.89 -4.59 18.07
CA GLN A 394 -3.93 -3.36 18.88
C GLN A 394 -4.96 -3.43 20.00
N ARG A 395 -6.15 -3.97 19.72
CA ARG A 395 -7.27 -3.96 20.67
C ARG A 395 -7.32 -5.16 21.60
N THR A 396 -6.75 -6.29 21.19
CA THR A 396 -6.88 -7.54 21.95
C THR A 396 -5.55 -8.19 22.32
N GLY A 397 -4.43 -7.74 21.75
CA GLY A 397 -3.14 -8.42 21.85
C GLY A 397 -3.08 -9.74 21.05
N PHE A 398 -4.18 -10.12 20.37
CA PHE A 398 -4.25 -11.35 19.61
C PHE A 398 -3.56 -11.20 18.26
N ARG A 399 -2.55 -12.05 18.02
CA ARG A 399 -1.92 -12.22 16.71
C ARG A 399 -2.28 -13.59 16.15
N TRP A 400 -2.96 -13.61 15.00
CA TRP A 400 -3.32 -14.85 14.36
C TRP A 400 -2.07 -15.53 13.80
N ARG A 401 -1.83 -16.78 14.22
CA ARG A 401 -0.73 -17.61 13.73
C ARG A 401 -1.23 -18.96 13.29
N HIS A 402 -0.72 -19.43 12.15
CA HIS A 402 -0.94 -20.80 11.69
C HIS A 402 0.41 -21.34 11.19
N SER A 403 0.88 -22.43 11.78
CA SER A 403 2.19 -23.03 11.42
C SER A 403 3.35 -22.02 11.35
N ASN A 404 3.44 -21.11 12.33
CA ASN A 404 4.43 -20.03 12.44
C ASN A 404 4.28 -18.87 11.42
N ALA A 405 3.35 -18.94 10.48
CA ALA A 405 3.02 -17.84 9.58
C ALA A 405 1.77 -17.08 10.06
N ASP A 406 1.73 -15.78 9.76
CA ASP A 406 0.51 -14.98 9.89
C ASP A 406 -0.32 -15.14 8.60
N PRO A 407 -1.52 -15.75 8.68
CA PRO A 407 -2.32 -16.04 7.49
C PRO A 407 -2.95 -14.80 6.84
N MET A 408 -2.87 -13.63 7.49
CA MET A 408 -3.27 -12.35 6.90
C MET A 408 -2.13 -11.70 6.13
N TRP A 409 -0.90 -12.11 6.41
CA TRP A 409 0.34 -11.63 5.82
C TRP A 409 0.89 -12.55 4.72
N ASN A 410 0.76 -13.87 4.88
CA ASN A 410 1.15 -14.89 3.91
C ASN A 410 -0.09 -15.65 3.44
N ASP A 411 -0.29 -15.76 2.12
CA ASP A 411 -1.51 -16.37 1.56
C ASP A 411 -1.39 -17.88 1.30
N GLU A 412 -0.44 -18.57 1.91
CA GLU A 412 -0.29 -20.02 1.78
C GLU A 412 -1.60 -20.78 1.99
N HIS A 413 -2.49 -20.25 2.84
CA HIS A 413 -3.79 -20.83 3.17
C HIS A 413 -4.98 -20.12 2.51
N GLY A 414 -4.75 -19.16 1.61
CA GLY A 414 -5.79 -18.41 0.91
C GLY A 414 -6.59 -17.43 1.78
N LEU A 415 -6.21 -17.21 3.04
CA LEU A 415 -6.99 -16.36 3.95
C LEU A 415 -6.85 -14.87 3.66
N ARG A 416 -5.67 -14.43 3.21
CA ARG A 416 -5.43 -13.03 2.79
C ARG A 416 -6.31 -12.66 1.60
N ILE A 417 -6.34 -13.49 0.56
CA ILE A 417 -7.22 -13.29 -0.61
C ILE A 417 -8.69 -13.33 -0.19
N LEU A 418 -9.09 -14.32 0.62
CA LEU A 418 -10.48 -14.43 1.11
C LEU A 418 -10.90 -13.22 1.96
N ALA A 419 -9.94 -12.59 2.65
CA ALA A 419 -10.15 -11.33 3.39
C ALA A 419 -10.13 -10.09 2.48
N GLY A 420 -9.92 -10.25 1.17
CA GLY A 420 -9.96 -9.19 0.18
C GLY A 420 -8.62 -8.55 -0.14
N GLY A 421 -7.51 -9.19 0.22
CA GLY A 421 -6.16 -8.76 -0.14
C GLY A 421 -5.72 -9.22 -1.53
N VAL A 422 -4.48 -8.92 -1.89
CA VAL A 422 -3.84 -9.29 -3.15
C VAL A 422 -2.71 -10.30 -2.91
N ASP A 423 -2.43 -11.18 -3.87
CA ASP A 423 -1.25 -12.06 -3.88
C ASP A 423 -0.12 -11.53 -4.79
N GLY A 424 -0.40 -10.44 -5.48
CA GLY A 424 0.53 -9.81 -6.41
C GLY A 424 0.71 -10.52 -7.75
N ILE A 425 0.11 -11.68 -7.97
CA ILE A 425 0.28 -12.51 -9.18
C ILE A 425 -1.05 -12.79 -9.88
N GLN A 426 -1.99 -13.44 -9.20
CA GLN A 426 -3.29 -13.84 -9.75
C GLN A 426 -4.39 -12.87 -9.32
N VAL A 427 -4.35 -12.43 -8.07
CA VAL A 427 -5.24 -11.42 -7.52
C VAL A 427 -4.44 -10.12 -7.36
N THR A 428 -4.60 -9.23 -8.32
CA THR A 428 -3.83 -7.98 -8.43
C THR A 428 -4.62 -6.74 -7.98
N GLU A 429 -5.91 -6.90 -7.71
CA GLU A 429 -6.77 -5.81 -7.22
C GLU A 429 -7.38 -6.18 -5.87
N PRO A 430 -7.27 -5.31 -4.85
CA PRO A 430 -7.88 -5.54 -3.56
C PRO A 430 -9.40 -5.44 -3.67
N GLN A 431 -10.10 -6.33 -2.98
CA GLN A 431 -11.56 -6.31 -2.92
C GLN A 431 -12.03 -5.16 -2.02
N GLN A 432 -12.67 -4.18 -2.61
CA GLN A 432 -13.13 -2.97 -1.93
C GLN A 432 -14.55 -3.07 -1.35
N ASP A 433 -15.31 -4.12 -1.72
CA ASP A 433 -16.69 -4.31 -1.28
C ASP A 433 -16.81 -5.45 -0.25
N PRO A 434 -17.82 -5.39 0.63
CA PRO A 434 -18.13 -6.51 1.52
C PRO A 434 -18.40 -7.79 0.73
N SER A 435 -17.86 -8.93 1.22
CA SER A 435 -18.07 -10.24 0.62
C SER A 435 -18.34 -11.31 1.66
N LEU A 436 -18.94 -12.42 1.22
CA LEU A 436 -19.18 -13.56 2.08
C LEU A 436 -17.88 -14.18 2.58
N SER A 437 -16.87 -14.32 1.71
CA SER A 437 -15.55 -14.85 2.06
C SER A 437 -14.89 -14.01 3.15
N ARG A 438 -14.88 -12.68 3.00
CA ARG A 438 -14.38 -11.75 4.02
C ARG A 438 -15.10 -11.93 5.35
N THR A 439 -16.43 -12.02 5.32
CA THR A 439 -17.24 -12.22 6.54
C THR A 439 -16.87 -13.53 7.28
N LEU A 440 -16.54 -14.60 6.55
CA LEU A 440 -16.09 -15.86 7.15
C LEU A 440 -14.70 -15.74 7.79
N VAL A 441 -13.77 -15.03 7.14
CA VAL A 441 -12.44 -14.75 7.72
C VAL A 441 -12.57 -13.90 8.98
N ILE A 442 -13.36 -12.81 8.92
CA ILE A 442 -13.62 -11.93 10.08
C ILE A 442 -14.24 -12.72 11.23
N LYS A 443 -15.23 -13.60 10.93
CA LYS A 443 -15.84 -14.45 11.96
C LYS A 443 -14.78 -15.29 12.69
N ARG A 444 -13.87 -15.90 11.97
CA ARG A 444 -12.83 -16.76 12.53
C ARG A 444 -11.80 -15.97 13.33
N LEU A 445 -11.37 -14.81 12.79
CA LEU A 445 -10.46 -13.89 13.47
C LEU A 445 -11.07 -13.35 14.77
N ALA A 446 -12.31 -12.85 14.72
CA ALA A 446 -13.02 -12.32 15.87
C ALA A 446 -13.22 -13.38 16.98
N GLN A 447 -13.48 -14.64 16.60
CA GLN A 447 -13.61 -15.72 17.58
C GLN A 447 -12.27 -15.97 18.31
N GLY A 448 -11.17 -16.11 17.56
CA GLY A 448 -9.84 -16.32 18.16
C GLY A 448 -9.39 -15.15 19.04
N ALA A 449 -9.64 -13.92 18.59
CA ALA A 449 -9.31 -12.72 19.35
C ALA A 449 -10.14 -12.59 20.65
N ALA A 450 -11.45 -12.87 20.59
CA ALA A 450 -12.32 -12.84 21.75
C ALA A 450 -11.94 -13.91 22.78
N ASP A 451 -11.69 -15.14 22.34
CA ASP A 451 -11.24 -16.23 23.21
C ASP A 451 -9.92 -15.84 23.91
N PHE A 452 -8.97 -15.28 23.16
CA PHE A 452 -7.69 -14.84 23.67
C PHE A 452 -7.82 -13.71 24.72
N VAL A 453 -8.50 -12.61 24.36
CA VAL A 453 -8.53 -11.41 25.21
C VAL A 453 -9.32 -11.63 26.49
N VAL A 454 -10.43 -12.37 26.44
CA VAL A 454 -11.23 -12.65 27.66
C VAL A 454 -10.43 -13.52 28.65
N VAL A 455 -9.68 -14.53 28.16
CA VAL A 455 -8.80 -15.33 29.00
C VAL A 455 -7.65 -14.49 29.54
N HIS A 456 -7.00 -13.71 28.67
CA HIS A 456 -5.90 -12.82 29.06
C HIS A 456 -6.31 -11.85 30.17
N ASP A 457 -7.39 -11.10 29.96
CA ASP A 457 -7.82 -10.03 30.88
C ASP A 457 -8.43 -10.59 32.18
N THR A 458 -8.97 -11.82 32.13
CA THR A 458 -9.40 -12.52 33.34
C THR A 458 -8.21 -12.97 34.19
N THR A 459 -7.12 -13.39 33.56
CA THR A 459 -5.90 -13.85 34.26
C THR A 459 -4.95 -12.72 34.65
N ASN A 460 -5.03 -11.59 33.94
CA ASN A 460 -4.20 -10.41 34.16
C ASN A 460 -5.02 -9.13 34.47
N PRO A 461 -5.84 -9.13 35.53
CA PRO A 461 -6.78 -8.04 35.79
C PRO A 461 -6.15 -6.68 36.10
N GLN A 462 -4.82 -6.64 36.37
CA GLN A 462 -4.09 -5.40 36.63
C GLN A 462 -3.58 -4.72 35.35
N GLU A 463 -3.45 -5.48 34.28
CA GLU A 463 -2.98 -5.01 32.95
C GLU A 463 -3.90 -5.53 31.84
N PRO A 464 -5.20 -5.14 31.86
CA PRO A 464 -6.15 -5.61 30.87
C PRO A 464 -5.85 -4.97 29.52
N THR A 465 -6.01 -5.74 28.44
CA THR A 465 -5.86 -5.25 27.07
C THR A 465 -7.12 -4.56 26.56
N LEU A 466 -8.30 -5.16 26.80
CA LEU A 466 -9.60 -4.65 26.33
C LEU A 466 -10.63 -4.57 27.44
N LEU A 467 -10.72 -5.61 28.29
CA LEU A 467 -11.84 -5.79 29.25
C LEU A 467 -11.35 -5.55 30.67
N ARG A 468 -11.83 -4.48 31.29
CA ARG A 468 -11.51 -4.18 32.70
C ARG A 468 -12.09 -5.24 33.65
N ALA A 469 -11.45 -5.45 34.77
CA ALA A 469 -11.87 -6.46 35.76
C ALA A 469 -13.30 -6.28 36.25
N GLU A 470 -13.73 -5.02 36.46
CA GLU A 470 -15.12 -4.70 36.88
C GLU A 470 -16.14 -5.04 35.79
N TRP A 471 -15.80 -4.94 34.50
CA TRP A 471 -16.69 -5.33 33.41
C TRP A 471 -16.88 -6.85 33.35
N LEU A 472 -15.80 -7.60 33.49
CA LEU A 472 -15.85 -9.09 33.47
C LEU A 472 -16.76 -9.66 34.57
N GLN A 473 -16.98 -8.90 35.66
CA GLN A 473 -17.89 -9.27 36.73
C GLN A 473 -19.34 -8.79 36.48
N ALA A 474 -19.54 -7.85 35.56
CA ALA A 474 -20.85 -7.25 35.30
C ALA A 474 -21.74 -8.12 34.41
N ALA A 475 -23.05 -7.98 34.61
CA ALA A 475 -24.11 -8.57 33.79
C ALA A 475 -25.19 -7.53 33.47
N PRO A 476 -26.07 -7.75 32.51
CA PRO A 476 -27.19 -6.88 32.23
C PRO A 476 -28.03 -6.60 33.48
N GLY A 477 -28.24 -5.32 33.77
CA GLY A 477 -28.89 -4.83 34.99
C GLY A 477 -27.92 -4.29 36.02
N ASP A 478 -26.63 -4.59 35.97
CA ASP A 478 -25.61 -3.97 36.79
C ASP A 478 -25.27 -2.57 36.24
N SER A 479 -24.98 -1.62 37.13
CA SER A 479 -24.71 -0.22 36.76
C SER A 479 -23.46 -0.02 35.93
N SER A 480 -22.55 -0.99 35.89
CA SER A 480 -21.30 -1.00 35.09
C SER A 480 -21.45 -1.63 33.73
N PHE A 481 -22.48 -2.41 33.44
CA PHE A 481 -22.60 -3.17 32.19
C PHE A 481 -22.88 -2.29 30.98
N GLU A 482 -23.86 -1.38 31.07
CA GLU A 482 -24.18 -0.48 29.95
C GLU A 482 -23.05 0.51 29.63
N PRO A 483 -22.38 1.14 30.60
CA PRO A 483 -21.16 1.91 30.35
C PRO A 483 -20.05 1.09 29.68
N ALA A 484 -19.86 -0.17 30.07
CA ALA A 484 -18.89 -1.05 29.43
C ALA A 484 -19.21 -1.29 27.94
N LEU A 485 -20.48 -1.51 27.59
CA LEU A 485 -20.91 -1.64 26.19
C LEU A 485 -20.62 -0.35 25.38
N GLN A 486 -20.91 0.81 25.96
CA GLN A 486 -20.66 2.11 25.30
C GLN A 486 -19.17 2.33 25.07
N GLU A 487 -18.34 2.03 26.05
CA GLU A 487 -16.88 2.20 25.93
C GLU A 487 -16.30 1.19 24.93
N LEU A 488 -16.76 -0.06 24.91
CA LEU A 488 -16.38 -1.04 23.88
C LEU A 488 -16.79 -0.60 22.47
N ALA A 489 -17.97 0.02 22.32
CA ALA A 489 -18.38 0.57 21.04
C ALA A 489 -17.46 1.73 20.59
N LEU A 490 -17.06 2.61 21.49
CA LEU A 490 -16.09 3.67 21.19
C LEU A 490 -14.72 3.10 20.84
N LEU A 491 -14.23 2.11 21.58
CA LEU A 491 -12.94 1.47 21.33
C LEU A 491 -12.89 0.69 20.01
N LEU A 492 -13.96 -0.02 19.64
CA LEU A 492 -13.99 -0.90 18.48
C LEU A 492 -14.57 -0.22 17.23
N TRP A 493 -15.55 0.68 17.40
CA TRP A 493 -16.29 1.30 16.30
C TRP A 493 -16.03 2.80 16.17
N SER A 494 -15.40 3.43 17.18
CA SER A 494 -15.19 4.88 17.27
C SER A 494 -16.49 5.69 17.25
N GLN A 495 -17.61 5.08 17.63
CA GLN A 495 -18.94 5.68 17.69
C GLN A 495 -19.75 5.13 18.86
N ASN A 496 -20.72 5.92 19.31
CA ASN A 496 -21.62 5.49 20.37
C ASN A 496 -22.56 4.38 19.86
N MET A 497 -22.90 3.47 20.77
CA MET A 497 -23.93 2.45 20.53
C MET A 497 -25.31 3.07 20.80
N SER A 498 -26.29 2.82 19.91
CA SER A 498 -27.66 3.28 20.18
C SER A 498 -28.26 2.48 21.35
N PRO A 499 -29.21 3.07 22.11
CA PRO A 499 -29.87 2.35 23.21
C PRO A 499 -30.56 1.04 22.75
N GLU A 500 -31.05 1.04 21.53
CA GLU A 500 -31.68 -0.12 20.90
C GLU A 500 -30.67 -1.26 20.68
N THR A 501 -29.54 -0.94 20.05
CA THR A 501 -28.42 -1.86 19.85
C THR A 501 -27.83 -2.34 21.19
N ALA A 502 -27.69 -1.47 22.18
CA ALA A 502 -27.23 -1.86 23.52
C ALA A 502 -28.15 -2.87 24.18
N SER A 503 -29.47 -2.68 24.03
CA SER A 503 -30.49 -3.62 24.53
C SER A 503 -30.41 -4.99 23.84
N GLU A 504 -30.16 -5.02 22.53
CA GLU A 504 -29.99 -6.27 21.78
C GLU A 504 -28.74 -7.05 22.23
N TYR A 505 -27.60 -6.37 22.42
CA TYR A 505 -26.38 -6.99 22.93
C TYR A 505 -26.54 -7.46 24.39
N ALA A 506 -27.26 -6.72 25.24
CA ALA A 506 -27.57 -7.14 26.61
C ALA A 506 -28.45 -8.40 26.63
N ALA A 507 -29.48 -8.47 25.77
CA ALA A 507 -30.32 -9.67 25.63
C ALA A 507 -29.52 -10.89 25.12
N PHE A 508 -28.65 -10.65 24.14
CA PHE A 508 -27.73 -11.70 23.62
C PHE A 508 -26.79 -12.21 24.72
N PHE A 509 -26.17 -11.31 25.48
CA PHE A 509 -25.32 -11.68 26.62
C PHE A 509 -26.07 -12.55 27.61
N THR A 510 -27.28 -12.14 28.03
CA THR A 510 -28.12 -12.87 29.00
C THR A 510 -28.44 -14.27 28.50
N GLN A 511 -28.77 -14.42 27.21
CA GLN A 511 -29.04 -15.71 26.61
C GLN A 511 -27.85 -16.69 26.67
N ILE A 512 -26.63 -16.17 26.38
CA ILE A 512 -25.40 -16.97 26.44
C ILE A 512 -25.04 -17.33 27.89
N GLU A 513 -25.10 -16.34 28.81
CA GLU A 513 -24.81 -16.59 30.23
C GLU A 513 -25.72 -17.66 30.84
N GLN A 514 -27.01 -17.69 30.49
CA GLN A 514 -27.97 -18.72 30.93
C GLN A 514 -27.67 -20.09 30.31
N ALA A 515 -27.17 -20.15 29.09
CA ALA A 515 -26.86 -21.38 28.38
C ALA A 515 -25.50 -21.99 28.76
N SER A 516 -24.58 -21.17 29.27
CA SER A 516 -23.21 -21.55 29.59
C SER A 516 -22.73 -20.88 30.90
N ASP A 517 -21.93 -19.82 30.78
CA ASP A 517 -21.42 -19.06 31.92
C ASP A 517 -21.09 -17.61 31.48
N ARG A 518 -20.68 -16.79 32.47
CA ARG A 518 -20.34 -15.36 32.26
C ARG A 518 -19.12 -15.16 31.37
N GLN A 519 -18.10 -15.98 31.51
CA GLN A 519 -16.91 -15.88 30.68
C GLN A 519 -17.25 -16.12 29.22
N GLN A 520 -18.03 -17.17 28.94
CA GLN A 520 -18.51 -17.45 27.58
C GLN A 520 -19.44 -16.34 27.05
N ALA A 521 -20.23 -15.70 27.91
CA ALA A 521 -21.06 -14.58 27.52
C ALA A 521 -20.21 -13.37 27.07
N TRP A 522 -19.15 -13.02 27.82
CA TRP A 522 -18.19 -11.97 27.42
C TRP A 522 -17.44 -12.34 26.14
N THR A 523 -16.94 -13.57 26.01
CA THR A 523 -16.30 -14.05 24.79
C THR A 523 -17.22 -13.91 23.57
N SER A 524 -18.46 -14.33 23.70
CA SER A 524 -19.45 -14.25 22.62
C SER A 524 -19.82 -12.80 22.29
N LEU A 525 -19.90 -11.93 23.30
CA LEU A 525 -20.18 -10.51 23.13
C LEU A 525 -19.06 -9.79 22.36
N VAL A 526 -17.80 -9.97 22.78
CA VAL A 526 -16.64 -9.40 22.08
C VAL A 526 -16.55 -9.89 20.64
N ALA A 527 -16.72 -11.20 20.44
CA ALA A 527 -16.76 -11.77 19.09
C ALA A 527 -17.89 -11.18 18.23
N ALA A 528 -19.06 -10.92 18.82
CA ALA A 528 -20.18 -10.30 18.10
C ALA A 528 -19.90 -8.84 17.74
N LEU A 529 -19.33 -8.04 18.66
CA LEU A 529 -18.91 -6.66 18.40
C LEU A 529 -17.86 -6.54 17.30
N MET A 530 -16.89 -7.46 17.26
CA MET A 530 -15.87 -7.51 16.20
C MET A 530 -16.37 -8.04 14.85
N ARG A 531 -17.52 -8.71 14.83
CA ARG A 531 -18.19 -9.17 13.60
C ARG A 531 -19.16 -8.15 13.03
N ASP A 532 -19.54 -7.15 13.83
CA ASP A 532 -20.39 -6.05 13.36
C ASP A 532 -19.69 -5.29 12.22
N PRO A 533 -20.38 -4.96 11.12
CA PRO A 533 -19.82 -4.13 10.05
C PRO A 533 -19.13 -2.86 10.52
N LYS A 534 -19.60 -2.23 11.59
CA LYS A 534 -18.98 -1.04 12.19
C LYS A 534 -17.55 -1.25 12.68
N PHE A 535 -17.15 -2.50 12.95
CA PHE A 535 -15.77 -2.82 13.34
C PHE A 535 -14.83 -2.84 12.14
N TRP A 536 -15.18 -3.53 11.07
CA TRP A 536 -14.29 -3.81 9.95
C TRP A 536 -14.55 -2.93 8.71
N SER A 537 -15.52 -2.00 8.78
CA SER A 537 -15.73 -0.96 7.79
C SER A 537 -15.59 0.45 8.39
N TYR A 538 -15.32 1.45 7.53
CA TYR A 538 -15.05 2.83 7.94
C TYR A 538 -15.31 3.85 6.84
#